data_d7a0334aaaf573ca9712740d0d2effa9
#
_entry.id   d7a0334aaaf573ca9712740d0d2effa9
#
_cell.length_a   1.000
_cell.length_b   1.000
_cell.length_c   1.000
_cell.angle_alpha   90.00
_cell.angle_beta   90.00
_cell.angle_gamma   90.00
#
_symmetry.space_group_name_H-M   'P 1'
#
loop_
_entity.id
_entity.type
_entity.pdbx_description
1 polymer ?
#
loop_
_entity_poly.entity_id
_entity_poly.type
_entity_poly.pdbx_seq_one_letter_code
_entity_poly.pdbx_strand_id
1 'polypeptide(L)'
;LSLRFIEVMRTNDNSAFFERHHTPGAAVAAKLEAMGWLPMLRPSGAGPAIDYAQPNAPGRIGIIAPYGKDFCATCNRLRVSAKGKFHLCLFGEHGIDLRPLLQADSQLDALVARIAKLTGTKPFAHHLHDGISGGTPHLASIGG
;
A
#
# COMPACT_ATOMS: atom_id res chain seq x y z
N LEU A 1 -19.12 -2.23 -11.76
CA LEU A 1 -17.87 -1.50 -11.94
C LEU A 1 -17.33 -1.01 -10.60
N SER A 2 -16.02 -1.09 -10.37
CA SER A 2 -15.35 -0.51 -9.20
C SER A 2 -14.26 0.45 -9.68
N LEU A 3 -14.37 1.72 -9.29
CA LEU A 3 -13.39 2.75 -9.55
C LEU A 3 -12.52 2.93 -8.30
N ARG A 4 -11.20 3.08 -8.46
CA ARG A 4 -10.29 3.30 -7.35
C ARG A 4 -9.52 4.60 -7.53
N PHE A 5 -9.62 5.48 -6.54
CA PHE A 5 -8.75 6.64 -6.38
C PHE A 5 -7.60 6.29 -5.44
N ILE A 6 -6.39 6.59 -5.87
CA ILE A 6 -5.19 6.39 -5.06
C ILE A 6 -4.60 7.79 -4.84
N GLU A 7 -4.51 8.18 -3.57
CA GLU A 7 -3.84 9.41 -3.18
C GLU A 7 -2.37 9.35 -3.61
N VAL A 8 -1.90 10.42 -4.24
CA VAL A 8 -0.50 10.51 -4.71
C VAL A 8 0.43 10.37 -3.52
N MET A 9 1.36 9.44 -3.62
CA MET A 9 2.37 9.20 -2.60
C MET A 9 3.68 9.86 -2.99
N ARG A 10 4.33 10.53 -2.04
CA ARG A 10 5.64 11.12 -2.25
C ARG A 10 6.69 10.02 -2.41
N THR A 11 7.55 10.15 -3.41
CA THR A 11 8.71 9.32 -3.67
C THR A 11 9.93 10.21 -3.91
N ASN A 12 11.12 9.60 -4.01
CA ASN A 12 12.35 10.39 -4.19
C ASN A 12 12.42 11.11 -5.54
N ASP A 13 11.65 10.65 -6.53
CA ASP A 13 11.67 11.16 -7.91
C ASP A 13 10.47 12.04 -8.28
N ASN A 14 9.46 12.19 -7.41
CA ASN A 14 8.22 12.89 -7.76
C ASN A 14 7.88 14.12 -6.93
N SER A 15 8.83 14.69 -6.17
CA SER A 15 8.54 15.77 -5.22
C SER A 15 7.80 16.96 -5.84
N ALA A 16 8.25 17.47 -6.98
CA ALA A 16 7.59 18.59 -7.65
C ALA A 16 6.18 18.25 -8.17
N PHE A 17 5.98 17.02 -8.63
CA PHE A 17 4.66 16.53 -9.03
C PHE A 17 3.73 16.42 -7.82
N PHE A 18 4.23 15.84 -6.72
CA PHE A 18 3.50 15.71 -5.46
C PHE A 18 3.05 17.07 -4.93
N GLU A 19 3.95 18.04 -4.82
CA GLU A 19 3.63 19.38 -4.31
C GLU A 19 2.56 20.10 -5.14
N ARG A 20 2.53 19.86 -6.45
CA ARG A 20 1.55 20.48 -7.35
C ARG A 20 0.21 19.77 -7.42
N HIS A 21 0.19 18.46 -7.27
CA HIS A 21 -0.98 17.62 -7.59
C HIS A 21 -1.52 16.79 -6.43
N HIS A 22 -0.87 16.80 -5.27
CA HIS A 22 -1.36 16.07 -4.12
C HIS A 22 -2.72 16.59 -3.67
N THR A 23 -3.67 15.67 -3.58
CA THR A 23 -5.00 15.91 -3.02
C THR A 23 -5.24 14.85 -1.94
N PRO A 24 -5.49 15.26 -0.68
CA PRO A 24 -5.75 14.31 0.38
C PRO A 24 -6.95 13.42 0.08
N GLY A 25 -6.80 12.11 0.29
CA GLY A 25 -7.89 11.15 0.11
C GLY A 25 -9.11 11.48 0.97
N ALA A 26 -8.91 12.05 2.15
CA ALA A 26 -9.98 12.55 3.01
C ALA A 26 -10.86 13.64 2.34
N ALA A 27 -10.28 14.50 1.51
CA ALA A 27 -11.04 15.50 0.77
C ALA A 27 -11.94 14.88 -0.30
N VAL A 28 -11.48 13.78 -0.94
CA VAL A 28 -12.29 13.01 -1.89
C VAL A 28 -13.40 12.27 -1.15
N ALA A 29 -13.08 11.65 0.00
CA ALA A 29 -14.06 10.98 0.85
C ALA A 29 -15.20 11.91 1.26
N ALA A 30 -14.88 13.10 1.77
CA ALA A 30 -15.88 14.10 2.18
C ALA A 30 -16.80 14.52 1.01
N LYS A 31 -16.27 14.64 -0.21
CA LYS A 31 -17.09 14.93 -1.39
C LYS A 31 -18.03 13.77 -1.71
N LEU A 32 -17.58 12.52 -1.63
CA LEU A 32 -18.44 11.37 -1.86
C LEU A 32 -19.56 11.29 -0.82
N GLU A 33 -19.26 11.50 0.45
CA GLU A 33 -20.23 11.51 1.53
C GLU A 33 -21.28 12.62 1.34
N ALA A 34 -20.85 13.82 0.95
CA ALA A 34 -21.77 14.93 0.62
C ALA A 34 -22.69 14.62 -0.57
N MET A 35 -22.26 13.71 -1.47
CA MET A 35 -23.05 13.22 -2.60
C MET A 35 -23.92 11.99 -2.26
N GLY A 36 -23.97 11.57 -0.98
CA GLY A 36 -24.78 10.45 -0.52
C GLY A 36 -24.11 9.08 -0.69
N TRP A 37 -22.80 9.02 -0.94
CA TRP A 37 -22.07 7.78 -0.91
C TRP A 37 -21.72 7.41 0.54
N LEU A 38 -21.92 6.15 0.92
CA LEU A 38 -21.68 5.67 2.28
C LEU A 38 -20.46 4.75 2.31
N PRO A 39 -19.56 4.91 3.31
CA PRO A 39 -18.44 4.00 3.47
C PRO A 39 -18.95 2.60 3.82
N MET A 40 -18.34 1.60 3.21
CA MET A 40 -18.66 0.19 3.45
C MET A 40 -17.77 -0.39 4.55
N LEU A 41 -18.35 -1.30 5.34
CA LEU A 41 -17.56 -2.09 6.28
C LEU A 41 -16.49 -2.88 5.54
N ARG A 42 -15.26 -2.83 6.01
CA ARG A 42 -14.15 -3.58 5.44
C ARG A 42 -14.18 -5.03 5.93
N PRO A 43 -14.22 -6.03 5.04
CA PRO A 43 -14.02 -7.43 5.42
C PRO A 43 -12.63 -7.65 6.02
N SER A 44 -12.50 -8.64 6.89
CA SER A 44 -11.18 -9.09 7.38
C SER A 44 -10.30 -9.48 6.19
N GLY A 45 -9.04 -9.07 6.21
CA GLY A 45 -8.10 -9.33 5.11
C GLY A 45 -8.29 -8.47 3.85
N ALA A 46 -9.25 -7.53 3.85
CA ALA A 46 -9.41 -6.61 2.74
C ALA A 46 -8.16 -5.74 2.52
N GLY A 47 -7.98 -5.29 1.28
CA GLY A 47 -6.92 -4.36 0.91
C GLY A 47 -7.08 -2.98 1.56
N PRO A 48 -6.16 -2.03 1.29
CA PRO A 48 -6.11 -0.74 1.98
C PRO A 48 -7.21 0.24 1.54
N ALA A 49 -8.02 -0.09 0.56
CA ALA A 49 -9.08 0.81 0.09
C ALA A 49 -10.26 0.84 1.07
N ILE A 50 -10.81 2.02 1.28
CA ILE A 50 -12.15 2.19 1.84
C ILE A 50 -13.10 2.30 0.65
N ASP A 51 -14.01 1.34 0.52
CA ASP A 51 -15.01 1.34 -0.54
C ASP A 51 -16.26 2.11 -0.10
N TYR A 52 -16.81 2.88 -1.01
CA TYR A 52 -18.05 3.63 -0.87
C TYR A 52 -19.09 3.08 -1.84
N ALA A 53 -20.32 3.00 -1.39
CA ALA A 53 -21.48 2.62 -2.19
C ALA A 53 -22.62 3.63 -2.02
N GLN A 54 -23.50 3.67 -3.02
CA GLN A 54 -24.72 4.48 -2.98
C GLN A 54 -25.92 3.57 -3.30
N PRO A 55 -27.05 3.69 -2.59
CA PRO A 55 -28.18 2.75 -2.73
C PRO A 55 -28.69 2.57 -4.16
N ASN A 56 -28.65 3.61 -4.98
CA ASN A 56 -29.18 3.62 -6.35
C ASN A 56 -28.08 3.52 -7.42
N ALA A 57 -26.83 3.27 -7.07
CA ALA A 57 -25.73 3.14 -8.01
C ALA A 57 -25.18 1.71 -8.00
N PRO A 58 -25.09 1.03 -9.16
CA PRO A 58 -24.62 -0.37 -9.24
C PRO A 58 -23.09 -0.49 -9.10
N GLY A 59 -22.37 0.62 -8.88
CA GLY A 59 -20.92 0.67 -8.79
C GLY A 59 -20.42 0.93 -7.38
N ARG A 60 -19.09 0.88 -7.24
CA ARG A 60 -18.37 1.23 -6.00
C ARG A 60 -17.23 2.19 -6.33
N ILE A 61 -16.94 3.06 -5.39
CA ILE A 61 -15.78 3.95 -5.44
C ILE A 61 -14.89 3.61 -4.25
N GLY A 62 -13.64 3.25 -4.51
CA GLY A 62 -12.68 2.94 -3.47
C GLY A 62 -11.64 4.06 -3.36
N ILE A 63 -11.26 4.41 -2.13
CA ILE A 63 -10.20 5.39 -1.85
C ILE A 63 -9.06 4.68 -1.13
N ILE A 64 -7.85 4.81 -1.65
CA ILE A 64 -6.60 4.39 -1.00
C ILE A 64 -5.88 5.68 -0.58
N ALA A 65 -5.88 5.95 0.73
CA ALA A 65 -5.34 7.17 1.32
C ALA A 65 -4.15 6.83 2.26
N PRO A 66 -2.92 6.73 1.73
CA PRO A 66 -1.74 6.34 2.53
C PRO A 66 -1.43 7.30 3.67
N TYR A 67 -1.84 8.55 3.56
CA TYR A 67 -1.69 9.56 4.61
C TYR A 67 -2.81 9.53 5.65
N GLY A 68 -3.77 8.62 5.54
CA GLY A 68 -4.82 8.42 6.53
C GLY A 68 -4.27 7.84 7.84
N LYS A 69 -4.84 8.30 8.99
CA LYS A 69 -4.36 7.96 10.34
C LYS A 69 -4.20 6.46 10.60
N ASP A 70 -5.13 5.64 10.12
CA ASP A 70 -5.17 4.19 10.41
C ASP A 70 -4.76 3.32 9.22
N PHE A 71 -4.17 3.93 8.18
CA PHE A 71 -3.80 3.23 6.95
C PHE A 71 -2.85 2.06 7.20
N CYS A 72 -1.82 2.27 8.02
CA CYS A 72 -0.81 1.26 8.32
C CYS A 72 -1.30 0.17 9.26
N ALA A 73 -2.21 0.49 10.18
CA ALA A 73 -2.70 -0.44 11.20
C ALA A 73 -3.34 -1.71 10.60
N THR A 74 -3.94 -1.58 9.41
CA THR A 74 -4.59 -2.69 8.70
C THR A 74 -3.86 -3.11 7.42
N CYS A 75 -2.61 -2.65 7.23
CA CYS A 75 -1.84 -2.93 6.02
C CYS A 75 -1.28 -4.35 6.02
N ASN A 76 -1.83 -5.21 5.17
CA ASN A 76 -1.41 -6.59 4.95
C ASN A 76 -0.54 -6.76 3.67
N ARG A 77 0.00 -5.68 3.12
CA ARG A 77 0.73 -5.72 1.85
C ARG A 77 2.18 -6.13 2.04
N LEU A 78 2.60 -7.10 1.22
CA LEU A 78 3.98 -7.56 1.05
C LEU A 78 4.30 -7.55 -0.44
N ARG A 79 5.56 -7.40 -0.80
CA ARG A 79 6.00 -7.41 -2.20
C ARG A 79 7.30 -8.20 -2.36
N VAL A 80 7.44 -8.80 -3.54
CA VAL A 80 8.71 -9.36 -4.00
C VAL A 80 9.07 -8.62 -5.29
N SER A 81 10.22 -7.97 -5.31
CA SER A 81 10.69 -7.28 -6.50
C SER A 81 11.21 -8.29 -7.55
N ALA A 82 11.31 -7.85 -8.81
CA ALA A 82 11.92 -8.64 -9.88
C ALA A 82 13.37 -9.07 -9.60
N LYS A 83 14.02 -8.43 -8.63
CA LYS A 83 15.38 -8.77 -8.16
C LYS A 83 15.38 -9.79 -7.01
N GLY A 84 14.24 -10.42 -6.68
CA GLY A 84 14.11 -11.40 -5.60
C GLY A 84 14.24 -10.79 -4.20
N LYS A 85 13.99 -9.50 -4.04
CA LYS A 85 13.97 -8.83 -2.73
C LYS A 85 12.58 -8.76 -2.14
N PHE A 86 12.43 -9.12 -0.89
CA PHE A 86 11.18 -9.09 -0.13
C PHE A 86 11.03 -7.76 0.62
N HIS A 87 9.95 -7.06 0.35
CA HIS A 87 9.63 -5.76 0.94
C HIS A 87 8.42 -5.87 1.86
N LEU A 88 8.63 -5.58 3.13
CA LEU A 88 7.58 -5.56 4.17
C LEU A 88 6.72 -4.31 4.08
N CYS A 89 7.27 -3.21 3.58
CA CYS A 89 6.60 -1.94 3.37
C CYS A 89 7.00 -1.35 2.02
N LEU A 90 6.10 -0.64 1.36
CA LEU A 90 6.37 0.10 0.12
C LEU A 90 7.42 1.21 0.35
N PHE A 91 7.42 1.78 1.54
CA PHE A 91 8.29 2.88 1.96
C PHE A 91 9.37 2.43 2.95
N GLY A 92 9.74 1.14 2.90
CA GLY A 92 10.87 0.61 3.66
C GLY A 92 12.20 1.02 3.04
N GLU A 93 13.27 0.99 3.85
CA GLU A 93 14.61 1.38 3.40
C GLU A 93 15.14 0.43 2.31
N HIS A 94 15.13 -0.87 2.58
CA HIS A 94 15.69 -1.88 1.68
C HIS A 94 14.86 -3.15 1.68
N GLY A 95 14.81 -3.83 0.52
CA GLY A 95 14.26 -5.17 0.43
C GLY A 95 15.27 -6.22 0.95
N ILE A 96 14.74 -7.28 1.55
CA ILE A 96 15.52 -8.40 2.09
C ILE A 96 15.74 -9.42 0.98
N ASP A 97 16.98 -9.81 0.74
CA ASP A 97 17.34 -10.75 -0.34
C ASP A 97 16.82 -12.16 -0.02
N LEU A 98 15.95 -12.68 -0.89
CA LEU A 98 15.45 -14.07 -0.84
C LEU A 98 16.14 -14.98 -1.88
N ARG A 99 16.96 -14.45 -2.79
CA ARG A 99 17.57 -15.25 -3.88
C ARG A 99 18.34 -16.48 -3.40
N PRO A 100 19.06 -16.44 -2.25
CA PRO A 100 19.73 -17.65 -1.75
C PRO A 100 18.78 -18.82 -1.44
N LEU A 101 17.48 -18.54 -1.23
CA LEU A 101 16.43 -19.52 -0.96
C LEU A 101 15.53 -19.79 -2.18
N LEU A 102 15.91 -19.31 -3.36
CA LEU A 102 15.15 -19.44 -4.61
C LEU A 102 15.93 -20.23 -5.68
N GLN A 103 16.92 -21.03 -5.26
CA GLN A 103 17.81 -21.72 -6.20
C GLN A 103 17.33 -23.15 -6.55
N ALA A 104 16.56 -23.79 -5.64
CA ALA A 104 16.05 -25.14 -5.85
C ALA A 104 14.75 -25.37 -5.09
N ASP A 105 13.89 -26.25 -5.58
CA ASP A 105 12.59 -26.58 -4.99
C ASP A 105 12.74 -27.15 -3.56
N SER A 106 13.87 -27.82 -3.26
CA SER A 106 14.18 -28.32 -1.93
C SER A 106 14.32 -27.24 -0.84
N GLN A 107 14.40 -25.97 -1.24
CA GLN A 107 14.51 -24.82 -0.32
C GLN A 107 13.15 -24.24 0.08
N LEU A 108 12.03 -24.78 -0.42
CA LEU A 108 10.68 -24.25 -0.20
C LEU A 108 10.36 -24.06 1.29
N ASP A 109 10.60 -25.06 2.12
CA ASP A 109 10.29 -24.99 3.56
C ASP A 109 11.13 -23.89 4.27
N ALA A 110 12.40 -23.77 3.90
CA ALA A 110 13.29 -22.73 4.44
C ALA A 110 12.83 -21.33 3.98
N LEU A 111 12.37 -21.19 2.75
CA LEU A 111 11.82 -19.95 2.21
C LEU A 111 10.54 -19.55 2.95
N VAL A 112 9.60 -20.49 3.15
CA VAL A 112 8.34 -20.25 3.88
C VAL A 112 8.63 -19.81 5.31
N ALA A 113 9.50 -20.54 6.02
CA ALA A 113 9.91 -20.19 7.39
C ALA A 113 10.57 -18.79 7.44
N ARG A 114 11.42 -18.46 6.47
CA ARG A 114 12.06 -17.15 6.38
C ARG A 114 11.04 -16.03 6.18
N ILE A 115 10.09 -16.20 5.24
CA ILE A 115 9.02 -15.22 4.98
C ILE A 115 8.16 -15.02 6.21
N ALA A 116 7.73 -16.09 6.87
CA ALA A 116 6.93 -16.03 8.10
C ALA A 116 7.64 -15.22 9.20
N LYS A 117 8.93 -15.52 9.45
CA LYS A 117 9.75 -14.78 10.42
C LYS A 117 9.84 -13.30 10.06
N LEU A 118 10.13 -12.97 8.80
CA LEU A 118 10.25 -11.59 8.33
C LEU A 118 8.93 -10.83 8.43
N THR A 119 7.81 -11.47 8.11
CA THR A 119 6.48 -10.85 8.22
C THR A 119 6.19 -10.39 9.65
N GLY A 120 6.63 -11.14 10.66
CA GLY A 120 6.52 -10.75 12.06
C GLY A 120 7.34 -9.50 12.45
N THR A 121 8.29 -9.08 11.60
CA THR A 121 9.10 -7.87 11.81
C THR A 121 8.62 -6.67 11.00
N LYS A 122 7.43 -6.76 10.37
CA LYS A 122 6.87 -5.67 9.58
C LYS A 122 6.74 -4.40 10.41
N PRO A 123 7.26 -3.25 9.94
CA PRO A 123 7.09 -1.97 10.63
C PRO A 123 5.63 -1.64 10.85
N PHE A 124 5.31 -1.09 12.01
CA PHE A 124 3.95 -0.70 12.37
C PHE A 124 3.40 0.44 11.49
N ALA A 125 4.27 1.35 11.05
CA ALA A 125 3.91 2.48 10.21
C ALA A 125 5.03 2.84 9.21
N HIS A 126 4.65 3.56 8.16
CA HIS A 126 5.59 4.27 7.30
C HIS A 126 5.80 5.71 7.82
N HIS A 127 6.81 6.39 7.28
CA HIS A 127 7.19 7.76 7.65
C HIS A 127 6.87 8.81 6.57
N LEU A 128 5.84 8.56 5.72
CA LEU A 128 5.44 9.52 4.68
C LEU A 128 4.99 10.87 5.25
N HIS A 129 4.38 10.86 6.45
CA HIS A 129 4.00 12.09 7.15
C HIS A 129 5.21 12.95 7.52
N ASP A 130 6.35 12.32 7.73
CA ASP A 130 7.62 12.98 8.05
C ASP A 130 8.40 13.35 6.77
N GLY A 131 7.80 13.18 5.60
CA GLY A 131 8.43 13.40 4.30
C GLY A 131 9.44 12.32 3.90
N ILE A 132 9.50 11.20 4.63
CA ILE A 132 10.44 10.10 4.38
C ILE A 132 9.74 9.03 3.56
N SER A 133 10.18 8.84 2.31
CA SER A 133 9.67 7.82 1.38
C SER A 133 10.48 6.52 1.36
N GLY A 134 11.41 6.37 2.29
CA GLY A 134 12.31 5.21 2.37
C GLY A 134 13.29 5.12 1.22
N GLY A 135 13.85 3.93 1.03
CA GLY A 135 14.82 3.64 -0.04
C GLY A 135 14.21 3.36 -1.41
N THR A 136 12.89 3.55 -1.60
CA THR A 136 12.22 3.30 -2.88
C THR A 136 12.35 4.52 -3.80
N PRO A 137 13.14 4.45 -4.90
CA PRO A 137 13.34 5.58 -5.79
C PRO A 137 12.04 5.95 -6.54
N HIS A 138 11.30 4.96 -7.00
CA HIS A 138 9.98 5.08 -7.63
C HIS A 138 9.17 3.80 -7.41
N LEU A 139 7.83 3.88 -7.47
CA LEU A 139 6.95 2.76 -7.13
C LEU A 139 7.15 1.53 -8.01
N ALA A 140 7.41 1.71 -9.31
CA ALA A 140 7.65 0.61 -10.24
C ALA A 140 8.91 -0.23 -9.92
N SER A 141 9.85 0.29 -9.13
CA SER A 141 11.09 -0.44 -8.79
C SER A 141 10.87 -1.68 -7.93
N ILE A 142 9.72 -1.77 -7.27
CA ILE A 142 9.35 -2.88 -6.37
C ILE A 142 8.01 -3.52 -6.75
N GLY A 143 7.58 -3.38 -8.00
CA GLY A 143 6.37 -3.99 -8.51
C GLY A 143 5.09 -3.27 -8.07
N GLY A 144 5.13 -1.96 -7.99
CA GLY A 144 3.98 -1.08 -7.72
C GLY A 144 3.30 -0.60 -8.98
#